data_7b3e3ffd1a645c908db0d10291d13071
#
_entry.id   7b3e3ffd1a645c908db0d10291d13071
#
_cell.length_a   1.000
_cell.length_b   1.000
_cell.length_c   1.000
_cell.angle_alpha   90.00
_cell.angle_beta   90.00
_cell.angle_gamma   90.00
#
_symmetry.space_group_name_H-M   'P 1'
#
loop_
_entity.id
_entity.type
_entity.pdbx_description
1 polymer ?
#
loop_
_entity_poly.entity_id
_entity_poly.type
_entity_poly.pdbx_seq_one_letter_code
_entity_poly.pdbx_strand_id
1 'polypeptide(L)'
;MAKGNLAIALGLAQRFVDPYIKGGLPIKVLTSIKEGMGGSNGFGTVAVMGNAPHPNAAKVYINWLLGKEGQELYGRALTQGTRRLDVDTKWLARFNTPAAKDKITPEEFEKIRFYGEDVIINWREPAGEFARKILK
;
A
#
# COMPACT_ATOMS: atom_id res chain seq x y z
N MET A 1 -7.04 10.62 -17.13
CA MET A 1 -5.63 10.46 -17.51
C MET A 1 -5.48 9.88 -18.91
N ALA A 2 -5.91 8.67 -19.21
CA ALA A 2 -5.72 8.07 -20.54
C ALA A 2 -6.26 8.91 -21.72
N LYS A 3 -7.31 9.69 -21.51
CA LYS A 3 -7.88 10.64 -22.48
C LYS A 3 -7.23 12.04 -22.45
N GLY A 4 -6.17 12.25 -21.68
CA GLY A 4 -5.50 13.56 -21.56
C GLY A 4 -6.20 14.62 -20.71
N ASN A 5 -7.40 14.35 -20.22
CA ASN A 5 -8.21 15.35 -19.49
C ASN A 5 -7.71 15.65 -18.07
N LEU A 6 -6.87 14.79 -17.51
CA LEU A 6 -6.31 14.93 -16.17
C LEU A 6 -4.81 14.75 -16.21
N ALA A 7 -4.08 15.74 -15.74
CA ALA A 7 -2.61 15.71 -15.65
C ALA A 7 -2.14 14.87 -14.45
N ILE A 8 -2.84 14.90 -13.35
CA ILE A 8 -2.46 14.24 -12.09
C ILE A 8 -3.65 13.44 -11.55
N ALA A 9 -3.37 12.27 -11.00
CA ALA A 9 -4.33 11.48 -10.24
C ALA A 9 -3.71 11.08 -8.89
N LEU A 10 -4.46 11.22 -7.82
CA LEU A 10 -4.06 10.88 -6.46
C LEU A 10 -4.77 9.61 -6.00
N GLY A 11 -4.10 8.82 -5.17
CA GLY A 11 -4.70 7.65 -4.52
C GLY A 11 -4.97 6.45 -5.44
N LEU A 12 -4.43 6.42 -6.65
CA LEU A 12 -4.57 5.29 -7.55
C LEU A 12 -3.64 4.14 -7.15
N ALA A 13 -4.22 2.96 -6.98
CA ALA A 13 -3.40 1.76 -6.82
C ALA A 13 -2.68 1.40 -8.13
N GLN A 14 -1.45 0.92 -8.02
CA GLN A 14 -0.59 0.58 -9.17
C GLN A 14 -1.28 -0.37 -10.17
N ARG A 15 -2.07 -1.32 -9.69
CA ARG A 15 -2.83 -2.27 -10.53
C ARG A 15 -3.76 -1.59 -11.54
N PHE A 16 -4.30 -0.42 -11.21
CA PHE A 16 -5.18 0.32 -12.13
C PHE A 16 -4.40 1.11 -13.18
N VAL A 17 -3.15 1.41 -12.92
CA VAL A 17 -2.27 2.16 -13.83
C VAL A 17 -1.48 1.22 -14.75
N ASP A 18 -1.21 0.00 -14.29
CA ASP A 18 -0.40 -1.00 -14.99
C ASP A 18 -0.82 -1.28 -16.45
N PRO A 19 -2.10 -1.51 -16.76
CA PRO A 19 -2.53 -1.75 -18.14
C PRO A 19 -2.20 -0.57 -19.08
N TYR A 20 -2.30 0.65 -18.59
CA TYR A 20 -2.01 1.85 -19.39
C TYR A 20 -0.52 2.04 -19.63
N ILE A 21 0.31 1.77 -18.62
CA ILE A 21 1.78 1.80 -18.77
C ILE A 21 2.22 0.71 -19.76
N LYS A 22 1.68 -0.52 -19.63
CA LYS A 22 1.93 -1.60 -20.58
C LYS A 22 1.46 -1.27 -21.99
N GLY A 23 0.41 -0.49 -22.12
CA GLY A 23 -0.10 0.01 -23.40
C GLY A 23 0.69 1.20 -23.98
N GLY A 24 1.81 1.59 -23.34
CA GLY A 24 2.70 2.64 -23.84
C GLY A 24 2.24 4.08 -23.53
N LEU A 25 1.23 4.28 -22.66
CA LEU A 25 0.87 5.63 -22.27
C LEU A 25 1.96 6.27 -21.40
N PRO A 26 2.27 7.56 -21.60
CA PRO A 26 3.32 8.28 -20.88
C PRO A 26 2.89 8.63 -19.44
N ILE A 27 2.63 7.61 -18.63
CA ILE A 27 2.24 7.76 -17.24
C ILE A 27 3.46 7.52 -16.36
N LYS A 28 3.75 8.47 -15.47
CA LYS A 28 4.80 8.35 -14.46
C LYS A 28 4.17 8.20 -13.08
N VAL A 29 4.56 7.17 -12.37
CA VAL A 29 4.18 6.97 -10.96
C VAL A 29 5.22 7.67 -10.08
N LEU A 30 4.75 8.55 -9.21
CA LEU A 30 5.58 9.17 -8.17
C LEU A 30 5.55 8.26 -6.96
N THR A 31 6.70 7.71 -6.60
CA THR A 31 6.85 6.74 -5.50
C THR A 31 7.44 7.34 -4.23
N SER A 32 7.97 8.55 -4.34
CA SER A 32 8.45 9.32 -3.20
C SER A 32 8.29 10.81 -3.47
N ILE A 33 7.96 11.55 -2.43
CA ILE A 33 7.95 13.01 -2.39
C ILE A 33 8.82 13.47 -1.23
N LYS A 34 9.30 14.70 -1.28
CA LYS A 34 10.22 15.25 -0.27
C LYS A 34 9.64 15.22 1.14
N GLU A 35 8.34 15.43 1.25
CA GLU A 35 7.58 15.43 2.50
C GLU A 35 7.32 14.02 3.05
N GLY A 36 7.75 12.99 2.33
CA GLY A 36 7.46 11.60 2.65
C GLY A 36 6.10 11.13 2.12
N MET A 37 5.92 9.83 2.10
CA MET A 37 4.64 9.20 1.74
C MET A 37 4.10 8.44 2.94
N GLY A 38 2.85 8.69 3.29
CA GLY A 38 2.16 7.98 4.34
C GLY A 38 1.82 6.53 3.94
N GLY A 39 1.99 5.60 4.86
CA GLY A 39 1.40 4.27 4.78
C GLY A 39 -0.01 4.27 5.37
N SER A 40 -0.88 3.39 4.92
CA SER A 40 -2.22 3.22 5.47
C SER A 40 -2.32 1.89 6.23
N ASN A 41 -2.84 1.92 7.44
CA ASN A 41 -3.14 0.70 8.20
C ASN A 41 -4.48 0.06 7.79
N GLY A 42 -5.30 0.76 7.02
CA GLY A 42 -6.63 0.29 6.64
C GLY A 42 -6.67 -0.57 5.39
N PHE A 43 -5.78 -0.33 4.44
CA PHE A 43 -5.78 -1.03 3.17
C PHE A 43 -4.61 -2.01 3.09
N GLY A 44 -4.92 -3.27 2.83
CA GLY A 44 -3.90 -4.34 2.79
C GLY A 44 -3.56 -4.93 4.16
N THR A 45 -4.34 -4.63 5.20
CA THR A 45 -4.22 -5.25 6.50
C THR A 45 -4.89 -6.63 6.49
N VAL A 46 -4.24 -7.61 7.09
CA VAL A 46 -4.80 -8.96 7.30
C VAL A 46 -5.14 -9.12 8.78
N ALA A 47 -6.35 -9.54 9.06
CA ALA A 47 -6.81 -9.79 10.41
C ALA A 47 -7.53 -11.14 10.53
N VAL A 48 -7.41 -11.80 11.66
CA VAL A 48 -8.19 -12.99 11.99
C VAL A 48 -9.40 -12.57 12.79
N MET A 49 -10.58 -12.99 12.35
CA MET A 49 -11.82 -12.75 13.08
C MET A 49 -11.81 -13.53 14.41
N GLY A 50 -12.24 -12.91 15.50
CA GLY A 50 -12.27 -13.54 16.83
C GLY A 50 -13.09 -14.83 16.89
N ASN A 51 -14.20 -14.86 16.14
CA ASN A 51 -15.11 -16.03 16.05
C ASN A 51 -15.04 -16.69 14.67
N ALA A 52 -13.83 -16.81 14.10
CA ALA A 52 -13.67 -17.48 12.82
C ALA A 52 -14.16 -18.95 12.90
N PRO A 53 -14.97 -19.42 11.95
CA PRO A 53 -15.49 -20.81 11.97
C PRO A 53 -14.38 -21.85 11.83
N HIS A 54 -13.27 -21.48 11.21
CA HIS A 54 -12.09 -22.35 10.98
C HIS A 54 -10.80 -21.63 11.36
N PRO A 55 -10.53 -21.36 12.65
CA PRO A 55 -9.42 -20.50 13.08
C PRO A 55 -8.05 -21.09 12.72
N ASN A 56 -7.91 -22.41 12.74
CA ASN A 56 -6.65 -23.06 12.39
C ASN A 56 -6.35 -22.96 10.88
N ALA A 57 -7.36 -23.10 10.04
CA ALA A 57 -7.20 -22.89 8.58
C ALA A 57 -6.81 -21.43 8.29
N ALA A 58 -7.43 -20.47 8.97
CA ALA A 58 -7.07 -19.05 8.84
C ALA A 58 -5.61 -18.80 9.25
N LYS A 59 -5.15 -19.39 10.34
CA LYS A 59 -3.75 -19.28 10.78
C LYS A 59 -2.76 -19.88 9.77
N VAL A 60 -3.06 -21.06 9.22
CA VAL A 60 -2.23 -21.69 8.19
C VAL A 60 -2.16 -20.81 6.94
N TYR A 61 -3.29 -20.29 6.49
CA TYR A 61 -3.35 -19.41 5.33
C TYR A 61 -2.54 -18.11 5.56
N ILE A 62 -2.70 -17.48 6.70
CA ILE A 62 -1.97 -16.24 7.03
C ILE A 62 -0.47 -16.51 7.14
N ASN A 63 -0.06 -17.61 7.75
CA ASN A 63 1.34 -18.00 7.84
C ASN A 63 1.96 -18.17 6.45
N TRP A 64 1.27 -18.86 5.56
CA TRP A 64 1.68 -18.98 4.17
C TRP A 64 1.72 -17.63 3.46
N LEU A 65 0.64 -16.82 3.59
CA LEU A 65 0.55 -15.50 2.94
C LEU A 65 1.66 -14.56 3.39
N LEU A 66 2.05 -14.60 4.66
CA LEU A 66 3.14 -13.79 5.20
C LEU A 66 4.52 -14.40 4.92
N GLY A 67 4.58 -15.63 4.48
CA GLY A 67 5.79 -16.29 4.01
C GLY A 67 6.33 -15.65 2.72
N LYS A 68 7.57 -15.98 2.35
CA LYS A 68 8.22 -15.44 1.16
C LYS A 68 7.43 -15.74 -0.11
N GLU A 69 7.07 -17.00 -0.31
CA GLU A 69 6.30 -17.46 -1.47
C GLU A 69 4.94 -16.76 -1.57
N GLY A 70 4.18 -16.72 -0.46
CA GLY A 70 2.88 -16.06 -0.41
C GLY A 70 2.97 -14.57 -0.73
N GLN A 71 3.95 -13.88 -0.19
CA GLN A 71 4.18 -12.45 -0.46
C GLN A 71 4.61 -12.20 -1.92
N GLU A 72 5.39 -13.09 -2.50
CA GLU A 72 5.80 -12.98 -3.90
C GLU A 72 4.60 -13.20 -4.84
N LEU A 73 3.82 -14.25 -4.65
CA LEU A 73 2.64 -14.55 -5.44
C LEU A 73 1.57 -13.45 -5.31
N TYR A 74 1.28 -13.03 -4.09
CA TYR A 74 0.32 -11.97 -3.81
C TYR A 74 0.75 -10.64 -4.41
N GLY A 75 2.00 -10.26 -4.21
CA GLY A 75 2.56 -9.03 -4.74
C GLY A 75 2.54 -8.96 -6.26
N ARG A 76 2.88 -10.06 -6.93
CA ARG A 76 2.81 -10.17 -8.40
C ARG A 76 1.37 -10.09 -8.91
N ALA A 77 0.45 -10.85 -8.30
CA ALA A 77 -0.95 -10.90 -8.72
C ALA A 77 -1.64 -9.53 -8.60
N LEU A 78 -1.37 -8.79 -7.54
CA LEU A 78 -1.97 -7.49 -7.29
C LEU A 78 -1.11 -6.31 -7.73
N THR A 79 0.05 -6.56 -8.31
CA THR A 79 1.02 -5.50 -8.69
C THR A 79 1.33 -4.60 -7.49
N GLN A 80 1.60 -5.21 -6.35
CA GLN A 80 1.91 -4.54 -5.10
C GLN A 80 3.30 -4.88 -4.60
N GLY A 81 3.87 -4.00 -3.79
CA GLY A 81 5.09 -4.28 -3.05
C GLY A 81 4.82 -5.15 -1.83
N THR A 82 5.88 -5.69 -1.26
CA THR A 82 5.87 -6.36 0.03
C THR A 82 6.80 -5.63 0.99
N ARG A 83 6.58 -5.83 2.27
CA ARG A 83 7.50 -5.35 3.33
C ARG A 83 8.61 -6.34 3.65
N ARG A 84 8.53 -7.55 3.11
CA ARG A 84 9.61 -8.51 3.27
C ARG A 84 10.84 -8.07 2.49
N LEU A 85 11.98 -8.05 3.15
CA LEU A 85 13.26 -7.64 2.56
C LEU A 85 13.86 -8.73 1.66
N ASP A 86 13.44 -9.98 1.86
CA ASP A 86 13.94 -11.16 1.15
C ASP A 86 13.13 -11.53 -0.12
N VAL A 87 12.15 -10.68 -0.48
CA VAL A 87 11.35 -10.82 -1.70
C VAL A 87 11.84 -9.85 -2.76
N ASP A 88 12.20 -10.38 -3.93
CA ASP A 88 12.53 -9.56 -5.09
C ASP A 88 11.27 -9.01 -5.75
N THR A 89 11.16 -7.69 -5.78
CA THR A 89 10.00 -6.97 -6.33
C THR A 89 10.22 -6.44 -7.75
N LYS A 90 10.97 -7.17 -8.58
CA LYS A 90 11.28 -6.78 -9.99
C LYS A 90 10.06 -6.43 -10.82
N TRP A 91 8.89 -7.05 -10.53
CA TRP A 91 7.65 -6.70 -11.23
C TRP A 91 7.19 -5.25 -11.04
N LEU A 92 7.75 -4.55 -10.03
CA LEU A 92 7.47 -3.14 -9.77
C LEU A 92 8.46 -2.18 -10.44
N ALA A 93 9.51 -2.68 -11.08
CA ALA A 93 10.55 -1.84 -11.70
C ALA A 93 9.98 -0.82 -12.70
N ARG A 94 8.97 -1.22 -13.47
CA ARG A 94 8.28 -0.32 -14.42
C ARG A 94 7.57 0.87 -13.79
N PHE A 95 7.32 0.84 -12.49
CA PHE A 95 6.75 1.95 -11.73
C PHE A 95 7.81 2.80 -11.05
N ASN A 96 9.09 2.52 -11.28
CA ASN A 96 10.20 3.14 -10.58
C ASN A 96 10.06 3.01 -9.03
N THR A 97 9.49 1.89 -8.60
CA THR A 97 9.32 1.59 -7.18
C THR A 97 10.52 0.79 -6.70
N PRO A 98 11.34 1.32 -5.80
CA PRO A 98 12.49 0.59 -5.27
C PRO A 98 12.05 -0.66 -4.50
N ALA A 99 12.92 -1.67 -4.45
CA ALA A 99 12.67 -2.85 -3.62
C ALA A 99 12.63 -2.47 -2.11
N ALA A 100 11.96 -3.26 -1.31
CA ALA A 100 11.83 -2.97 0.13
C ALA A 100 13.20 -2.80 0.81
N LYS A 101 14.19 -3.62 0.45
CA LYS A 101 15.57 -3.55 0.94
C LYS A 101 16.30 -2.25 0.59
N ASP A 102 15.88 -1.56 -0.47
CA ASP A 102 16.50 -0.33 -0.97
C ASP A 102 15.74 0.92 -0.52
N LYS A 103 14.64 0.74 0.20
CA LYS A 103 13.75 1.84 0.54
C LYS A 103 14.11 2.54 1.83
N ILE A 104 14.40 1.80 2.87
CA ILE A 104 14.37 2.34 4.22
C ILE A 104 15.15 1.41 5.15
N THR A 105 16.05 1.96 5.97
CA THR A 105 16.63 1.24 7.08
C THR A 105 15.58 0.95 8.16
N PRO A 106 15.78 -0.03 9.05
CA PRO A 106 14.88 -0.24 10.18
C PRO A 106 14.65 1.02 11.02
N GLU A 107 15.69 1.83 11.23
CA GLU A 107 15.60 3.09 11.97
C GLU A 107 14.78 4.15 11.24
N GLU A 108 14.91 4.24 9.91
CA GLU A 108 14.09 5.13 9.10
C GLU A 108 12.65 4.65 9.04
N PHE A 109 12.44 3.32 9.01
CA PHE A 109 11.11 2.73 9.05
C PHE A 109 10.36 3.06 10.34
N GLU A 110 11.04 3.02 11.47
CA GLU A 110 10.46 3.43 12.75
C GLU A 110 10.09 4.92 12.78
N LYS A 111 10.81 5.76 12.06
CA LYS A 111 10.50 7.20 11.93
C LYS A 111 9.32 7.48 10.99
N ILE A 112 9.14 6.65 9.95
CA ILE A 112 7.99 6.70 9.06
C ILE A 112 6.86 5.88 9.69
N ARG A 113 6.69 5.98 10.98
CA ARG A 113 5.61 5.31 11.66
C ARG A 113 4.32 5.64 10.94
N PHE A 114 3.68 4.59 10.51
CA PHE A 114 2.32 4.62 10.00
C PHE A 114 1.49 5.61 10.78
N TYR A 115 0.53 6.19 10.14
CA TYR A 115 -0.57 6.83 10.79
C TYR A 115 -1.13 5.84 11.82
N GLY A 116 -0.51 5.84 13.00
CA GLY A 116 -0.89 5.02 14.12
C GLY A 116 -2.25 5.46 14.65
N GLU A 117 -2.72 4.78 15.68
CA GLU A 117 -3.94 5.14 16.39
C GLU A 117 -3.96 6.62 16.77
N ASP A 118 -2.81 7.18 17.15
CA ASP A 118 -2.68 8.59 17.51
C ASP A 118 -3.09 9.55 16.39
N VAL A 119 -2.73 9.24 15.13
CA VAL A 119 -3.12 10.09 13.99
C VAL A 119 -4.59 9.88 13.64
N ILE A 120 -5.11 8.65 13.76
CA ILE A 120 -6.53 8.38 13.55
C ILE A 120 -7.37 9.12 14.57
N ILE A 121 -7.06 8.98 15.87
CA ILE A 121 -7.83 9.56 16.97
C ILE A 121 -7.66 11.08 16.99
N ASN A 122 -6.42 11.58 16.92
CA ASN A 122 -6.16 13.01 17.13
C ASN A 122 -6.42 13.88 15.90
N TRP A 123 -6.45 13.31 14.70
CA TRP A 123 -6.58 14.08 13.47
C TRP A 123 -7.73 13.64 12.58
N ARG A 124 -7.84 12.35 12.28
CA ARG A 124 -8.84 11.84 11.35
C ARG A 124 -10.26 11.95 11.87
N GLU A 125 -10.49 11.56 13.13
CA GLU A 125 -11.82 11.64 13.74
C GLU A 125 -12.28 13.08 13.92
N PRO A 126 -11.48 14.00 14.51
CA PRO A 126 -11.84 15.40 14.60
C PRO A 126 -12.04 16.06 13.23
N ALA A 127 -11.20 15.74 12.23
CA ALA A 127 -11.38 16.25 10.87
C ALA A 127 -12.67 15.74 10.23
N GLY A 128 -13.04 14.48 10.47
CA GLY A 128 -14.29 13.90 10.01
C GLY A 128 -15.51 14.54 10.65
N GLU A 129 -15.44 14.86 11.94
CA GLU A 129 -16.50 15.60 12.64
C GLU A 129 -16.63 17.03 12.14
N PHE A 130 -15.52 17.70 11.94
CA PHE A 130 -15.49 19.04 11.36
C PHE A 130 -16.11 19.05 9.95
N ALA A 131 -15.70 18.12 9.09
CA ALA A 131 -16.25 18.00 7.73
C ALA A 131 -17.77 17.77 7.76
N ARG A 132 -18.29 16.93 8.66
CA ARG A 132 -19.74 16.71 8.84
C ARG A 132 -20.51 17.96 9.27
N LYS A 133 -19.86 18.87 9.99
CA LYS A 133 -20.47 20.15 10.41
C LYS A 133 -20.57 21.16 9.26
N ILE A 134 -19.59 21.14 8.33
CA ILE A 134 -19.54 22.11 7.22
C ILE A 134 -20.36 21.65 6.00
N LEU A 135 -20.46 20.34 5.80
CA LEU A 135 -21.13 19.76 4.64
C LEU A 135 -22.65 19.50 4.87
N LYS A 136 -23.19 19.97 5.97
CA LYS A 136 -24.64 20.07 6.19
C LYS A 136 -25.19 21.35 5.56
#